data_3a8059a69dbf21e49350d3ccd01f90e6
#
_entry.id   3a8059a69dbf21e49350d3ccd01f90e6
#
_cell.length_a   1.000
_cell.length_b   1.000
_cell.length_c   1.000
_cell.angle_alpha   90.00
_cell.angle_beta   90.00
_cell.angle_gamma   90.00
#
_symmetry.space_group_name_H-M   'P 1'
#
loop_
_entity.id
_entity.type
_entity.pdbx_description
1 polymer ?
#
loop_
_entity_poly.entity_id
_entity_poly.type
_entity_poly.pdbx_seq_one_letter_code
_entity_poly.pdbx_strand_id
1 'polypeptide(L)'
;MESLKGYEDQVVIRFNISNAQQEAALRTVVDRMLLDVWDFANNHVDIRLPSRRVRYLTRALPSTLQENHAILIPDLARAAAATYPSNRRLTDRHQPYSRGTTLTNDGLPKKQDAIDVFFQDYQPYSVMVAWMRLIDSMFRGRGLVQMISIGKSYEGRDIPALRVGIRPSEDTPSRRREVVLVTGGIHAREWIATSSVSYVAWSFIQSIDKDPMINKILERFDIVFIPVLNPDGYEYTWEVDRLWRKSRQRTKMAYCQGFDLDHSFSYKWDSVEHQTEPCSESYGGDEPFQAVEAAQFADWARNETAYGSKFVGYLDLHSYSQQVLVPYSFSCDVDPPNMENLEEVAMNLAKHMRLSNGEVYTVASACEGAVSPATKSAGPLVEARGGSAVDYIYHELGAHYSYQIKLRDTGSYGFLLPSDHIIPTGEEVFQAMKYLGDYCEYCLESILLLSLHL
;
A
#
# COMPACT_ATOMS: atom_id res chain seq x y z
N MET A 1 14.50 22.07 -1.10
CA MET A 1 13.08 21.86 -0.85
C MET A 1 12.86 21.87 0.65
N GLU A 2 11.74 22.39 1.10
CA GLU A 2 11.43 22.47 2.53
C GLU A 2 11.21 21.07 3.13
N SER A 3 10.61 20.19 2.35
CA SER A 3 10.38 18.76 2.66
C SER A 3 11.64 17.93 2.96
N LEU A 4 12.83 18.45 2.68
CA LEU A 4 14.12 17.78 2.94
C LEU A 4 14.86 18.36 4.15
N LYS A 5 14.38 19.47 4.69
CA LYS A 5 14.97 20.06 5.91
C LYS A 5 14.75 19.09 7.08
N GLY A 6 15.81 18.83 7.82
CA GLY A 6 15.79 17.94 8.98
C GLY A 6 16.31 16.51 8.71
N TYR A 7 16.64 16.16 7.46
CA TYR A 7 17.26 14.86 7.16
C TYR A 7 18.79 14.89 7.10
N GLU A 8 19.39 16.07 7.13
CA GLU A 8 20.83 16.31 6.89
C GLU A 8 21.75 15.59 7.88
N ASP A 9 21.36 15.14 8.98
CA ASP A 9 22.16 14.35 9.94
C ASP A 9 21.45 13.06 10.33
N GLN A 10 20.65 12.50 9.40
CA GLN A 10 19.89 11.30 9.69
C GLN A 10 20.36 10.11 8.86
N VAL A 11 20.27 8.94 9.49
CA VAL A 11 20.63 7.65 8.90
C VAL A 11 19.54 6.63 9.17
N VAL A 12 19.51 5.56 8.36
CA VAL A 12 18.75 4.34 8.66
C VAL A 12 19.74 3.26 9.01
N ILE A 13 19.56 2.62 10.16
CA ILE A 13 20.40 1.56 10.68
C ILE A 13 19.58 0.28 10.85
N ARG A 14 20.11 -0.85 10.38
CA ARG A 14 19.56 -2.19 10.57
C ARG A 14 20.26 -2.89 11.71
N PHE A 15 19.51 -3.42 12.65
CA PHE A 15 19.97 -4.35 13.66
C PHE A 15 19.50 -5.76 13.29
N ASN A 16 20.43 -6.70 13.15
CA ASN A 16 20.08 -8.11 12.94
C ASN A 16 19.74 -8.76 14.29
N ILE A 17 18.60 -9.43 14.35
CA ILE A 17 18.05 -10.09 15.54
C ILE A 17 18.17 -11.60 15.34
N SER A 18 18.71 -12.29 16.36
CA SER A 18 18.90 -13.74 16.32
C SER A 18 18.06 -14.48 17.37
N ASN A 19 17.49 -13.77 18.34
CA ASN A 19 16.71 -14.36 19.43
C ASN A 19 15.80 -13.33 20.13
N ALA A 20 14.82 -13.85 20.89
CA ALA A 20 13.82 -13.05 21.61
C ALA A 20 14.42 -12.08 22.65
N GLN A 21 15.56 -12.41 23.24
CA GLN A 21 16.19 -11.53 24.23
C GLN A 21 16.76 -10.26 23.58
N GLN A 22 17.38 -10.40 22.40
CA GLN A 22 17.87 -9.26 21.61
C GLN A 22 16.72 -8.38 21.15
N GLU A 23 15.64 -8.99 20.71
CA GLU A 23 14.43 -8.30 20.30
C GLU A 23 13.82 -7.48 21.45
N ALA A 24 13.57 -8.11 22.61
CA ALA A 24 13.01 -7.44 23.78
C ALA A 24 13.89 -6.27 24.27
N ALA A 25 15.22 -6.45 24.23
CA ALA A 25 16.15 -5.39 24.58
C ALA A 25 16.08 -4.20 23.61
N LEU A 26 16.01 -4.48 22.30
CA LEU A 26 15.90 -3.45 21.27
C LEU A 26 14.57 -2.70 21.39
N ARG A 27 13.46 -3.42 21.59
CA ARG A 27 12.12 -2.85 21.84
C ARG A 27 12.16 -1.86 23.00
N THR A 28 12.65 -2.28 24.16
CA THR A 28 12.72 -1.42 25.35
C THR A 28 13.45 -0.10 25.08
N VAL A 29 14.48 -0.14 24.24
CA VAL A 29 15.27 1.04 23.90
C VAL A 29 14.54 1.90 22.86
N VAL A 30 13.93 1.28 21.85
CA VAL A 30 13.12 1.95 20.81
C VAL A 30 11.99 2.74 21.45
N ASP A 31 11.19 2.10 22.31
CA ASP A 31 10.05 2.74 22.98
C ASP A 31 10.49 3.88 23.90
N ARG A 32 11.53 3.65 24.74
CA ARG A 32 12.06 4.69 25.63
C ARG A 32 12.63 5.89 24.90
N MET A 33 13.19 5.68 23.71
CA MET A 33 13.82 6.76 22.93
C MET A 33 12.89 7.35 21.88
N LEU A 34 11.67 6.83 21.72
CA LEU A 34 10.68 7.19 20.69
C LEU A 34 11.32 7.24 19.30
N LEU A 35 11.89 6.10 18.88
CA LEU A 35 12.58 6.00 17.60
C LEU A 35 11.59 5.67 16.48
N ASP A 36 11.82 6.21 15.29
CA ASP A 36 11.08 5.88 14.08
C ASP A 36 11.56 4.52 13.54
N VAL A 37 10.75 3.48 13.75
CA VAL A 37 10.97 2.14 13.22
C VAL A 37 10.38 2.07 11.82
N TRP A 38 11.19 1.68 10.85
CA TRP A 38 10.79 1.59 9.45
C TRP A 38 10.33 0.20 9.05
N ASP A 39 11.02 -0.81 9.52
CA ASP A 39 10.65 -2.20 9.31
C ASP A 39 10.98 -3.02 10.55
N PHE A 40 10.14 -3.99 10.82
CA PHE A 40 10.33 -4.96 11.86
C PHE A 40 10.07 -6.35 11.28
N ALA A 41 11.13 -7.05 10.93
CA ALA A 41 11.07 -8.38 10.36
C ALA A 41 11.57 -9.44 11.36
N ASN A 42 11.35 -10.70 11.02
CA ASN A 42 11.73 -11.84 11.86
C ASN A 42 13.20 -11.88 12.28
N ASN A 43 14.06 -11.24 11.54
CA ASN A 43 15.51 -11.30 11.71
C ASN A 43 16.19 -9.94 11.78
N HIS A 44 15.45 -8.84 11.67
CA HIS A 44 16.01 -7.49 11.73
C HIS A 44 15.01 -6.41 12.11
N VAL A 45 15.54 -5.26 12.52
CA VAL A 45 14.79 -4.02 12.72
C VAL A 45 15.53 -2.87 12.05
N ASP A 46 14.82 -2.08 11.25
CA ASP A 46 15.32 -0.88 10.62
C ASP A 46 14.86 0.35 11.40
N ILE A 47 15.80 1.19 11.80
CA ILE A 47 15.53 2.35 12.64
C ILE A 47 16.12 3.60 12.01
N ARG A 48 15.29 4.63 11.86
CA ARG A 48 15.71 5.98 11.48
C ARG A 48 16.06 6.79 12.71
N LEU A 49 17.22 7.45 12.68
CA LEU A 49 17.62 8.36 13.76
C LEU A 49 18.72 9.34 13.30
N PRO A 50 18.94 10.45 14.05
CA PRO A 50 20.11 11.31 13.82
C PRO A 50 21.43 10.53 14.01
N SER A 51 22.40 10.73 13.13
CA SER A 51 23.69 10.01 13.13
C SER A 51 24.43 10.12 14.47
N ARG A 52 24.37 11.30 15.12
CA ARG A 52 24.93 11.55 16.46
C ARG A 52 24.31 10.68 17.56
N ARG A 53 23.06 10.18 17.37
CA ARG A 53 22.37 9.32 18.34
C ARG A 53 22.71 7.84 18.17
N VAL A 54 23.29 7.42 17.04
CA VAL A 54 23.66 6.01 16.78
C VAL A 54 24.54 5.46 17.90
N ARG A 55 25.61 6.18 18.26
CA ARG A 55 26.52 5.78 19.33
C ARG A 55 25.84 5.67 20.71
N TYR A 56 24.84 6.48 20.97
CA TYR A 56 24.06 6.42 22.20
C TYR A 56 23.11 5.21 22.19
N LEU A 57 22.43 4.97 21.07
CA LEU A 57 21.56 3.82 20.86
C LEU A 57 22.35 2.50 21.02
N THR A 58 23.46 2.35 20.30
CA THR A 58 24.26 1.11 20.35
C THR A 58 24.78 0.82 21.75
N ARG A 59 25.23 1.83 22.49
CA ARG A 59 25.67 1.65 23.89
C ARG A 59 24.57 1.23 24.87
N ALA A 60 23.33 1.54 24.57
CA ALA A 60 22.18 1.17 25.39
C ALA A 60 21.73 -0.30 25.16
N LEU A 61 22.26 -0.95 24.13
CA LEU A 61 21.92 -2.31 23.72
C LEU A 61 22.94 -3.33 24.26
N PRO A 62 22.57 -4.62 24.38
CA PRO A 62 23.50 -5.71 24.66
C PRO A 62 24.68 -5.77 23.67
N SER A 63 25.84 -6.22 24.09
CA SER A 63 27.06 -6.29 23.25
C SER A 63 26.84 -7.07 21.95
N THR A 64 26.03 -8.11 21.98
CA THR A 64 25.65 -8.91 20.79
C THR A 64 24.92 -8.12 19.72
N LEU A 65 24.13 -7.11 20.09
CA LEU A 65 23.47 -6.21 19.15
C LEU A 65 24.37 -5.01 18.75
N GLN A 66 25.29 -4.61 19.64
CA GLN A 66 26.26 -3.54 19.32
C GLN A 66 27.16 -3.90 18.14
N GLU A 67 27.47 -5.19 17.97
CA GLU A 67 28.35 -5.69 16.90
C GLU A 67 27.55 -6.16 15.67
N ASN A 68 26.23 -6.32 15.80
CA ASN A 68 25.38 -6.92 14.75
C ASN A 68 24.44 -5.89 14.13
N HIS A 69 25.00 -4.79 13.64
CA HIS A 69 24.24 -3.75 12.95
C HIS A 69 24.96 -3.23 11.70
N ALA A 70 24.19 -2.65 10.78
CA ALA A 70 24.69 -2.00 9.58
C ALA A 70 23.94 -0.69 9.30
N ILE A 71 24.65 0.31 8.79
CA ILE A 71 24.01 1.53 8.30
C ILE A 71 23.54 1.24 6.87
N LEU A 72 22.22 1.21 6.67
CA LEU A 72 21.60 1.00 5.35
C LEU A 72 21.62 2.26 4.50
N ILE A 73 21.16 3.38 5.07
CA ILE A 73 21.09 4.67 4.40
C ILE A 73 21.96 5.66 5.18
N PRO A 74 23.18 5.95 4.70
CA PRO A 74 24.12 6.83 5.42
C PRO A 74 23.81 8.32 5.27
N ASP A 75 23.08 8.71 4.23
CA ASP A 75 22.69 10.08 3.90
C ASP A 75 21.22 10.11 3.49
N LEU A 76 20.36 10.31 4.51
CA LEU A 76 18.92 10.29 4.31
C LEU A 76 18.41 11.47 3.48
N ALA A 77 19.04 12.63 3.59
CA ALA A 77 18.68 13.81 2.80
C ALA A 77 18.89 13.57 1.29
N ARG A 78 20.03 12.98 0.94
CA ARG A 78 20.33 12.62 -0.44
C ARG A 78 19.40 11.54 -0.98
N ALA A 79 19.13 10.52 -0.18
CA ALA A 79 18.23 9.44 -0.58
C ALA A 79 16.80 9.97 -0.79
N ALA A 80 16.28 10.79 0.13
CA ALA A 80 14.98 11.43 -0.02
C ALA A 80 14.92 12.35 -1.24
N ALA A 81 15.95 13.17 -1.47
CA ALA A 81 16.04 14.05 -2.66
C ALA A 81 16.00 13.28 -3.98
N ALA A 82 16.55 12.06 -4.01
CA ALA A 82 16.57 11.22 -5.21
C ALA A 82 15.20 10.67 -5.61
N THR A 83 14.21 10.67 -4.70
CA THR A 83 12.84 10.23 -5.01
C THR A 83 11.99 11.30 -5.70
N TYR A 84 12.40 12.56 -5.66
CA TYR A 84 11.67 13.63 -6.35
C TYR A 84 12.04 13.68 -7.83
N PRO A 85 11.11 14.11 -8.70
CA PRO A 85 11.39 14.29 -10.13
C PRO A 85 12.61 15.21 -10.34
N SER A 86 13.60 14.73 -11.08
CA SER A 86 14.80 15.51 -11.33
C SER A 86 14.56 16.57 -12.40
N ASN A 87 14.97 17.83 -12.13
CA ASN A 87 14.95 18.91 -13.12
C ASN A 87 15.85 18.61 -14.35
N ARG A 88 16.73 17.59 -14.28
CA ARG A 88 17.57 17.17 -15.43
C ARG A 88 16.74 16.76 -16.65
N ARG A 89 15.55 16.20 -16.45
CA ARG A 89 14.68 15.80 -17.58
C ARG A 89 14.00 16.99 -18.26
N LEU A 90 13.92 18.16 -17.63
CA LEU A 90 13.42 19.39 -18.24
C LEU A 90 14.47 20.06 -19.14
N THR A 91 15.78 19.90 -18.86
CA THR A 91 16.87 20.43 -19.67
C THR A 91 17.27 19.49 -20.82
N ASP A 92 17.06 18.17 -20.67
CA ASP A 92 17.29 17.18 -21.73
C ASP A 92 16.21 17.19 -22.82
N ARG A 93 15.15 18.00 -22.68
CA ARG A 93 14.16 18.25 -23.76
C ARG A 93 14.74 18.87 -25.03
N HIS A 94 16.02 19.23 -25.03
CA HIS A 94 16.76 19.70 -26.22
C HIS A 94 17.59 18.61 -26.89
N GLN A 95 17.66 17.38 -26.36
CA GLN A 95 18.12 16.25 -27.15
C GLN A 95 16.96 15.63 -27.92
N PRO A 96 17.08 15.41 -29.23
CA PRO A 96 16.02 14.80 -30.01
C PRO A 96 15.69 13.43 -29.39
N TYR A 97 14.43 13.21 -29.07
CA TYR A 97 13.87 11.97 -28.56
C TYR A 97 14.48 10.76 -29.30
N SER A 98 15.45 10.10 -28.70
CA SER A 98 16.04 8.91 -29.26
C SER A 98 15.27 7.70 -28.81
N ARG A 99 14.57 7.11 -29.80
CA ARG A 99 13.89 5.83 -29.85
C ARG A 99 12.47 5.78 -29.29
N GLY A 100 11.50 5.91 -30.17
CA GLY A 100 10.17 5.30 -30.09
C GLY A 100 9.00 6.25 -29.94
N THR A 101 9.19 7.54 -29.64
CA THR A 101 8.06 8.50 -29.54
C THR A 101 7.51 8.79 -30.93
N THR A 102 6.34 8.25 -31.21
CA THR A 102 5.61 8.60 -32.44
C THR A 102 4.88 9.92 -32.22
N LEU A 103 5.34 10.98 -32.86
CA LEU A 103 4.66 12.27 -32.84
C LEU A 103 3.39 12.21 -33.71
N THR A 104 2.34 12.92 -33.30
CA THR A 104 1.22 13.28 -34.19
C THR A 104 1.69 14.23 -35.28
N ASN A 105 0.91 14.40 -36.36
CA ASN A 105 1.24 15.32 -37.44
C ASN A 105 1.47 16.77 -36.98
N ASP A 106 1.00 17.12 -35.77
CA ASP A 106 1.13 18.45 -35.15
C ASP A 106 2.34 18.56 -34.20
N GLY A 107 3.23 17.56 -34.18
CA GLY A 107 4.45 17.55 -33.34
C GLY A 107 4.19 17.29 -31.85
N LEU A 108 2.99 16.92 -31.46
CA LEU A 108 2.64 16.58 -30.09
C LEU A 108 2.86 15.06 -29.85
N PRO A 109 3.30 14.66 -28.64
CA PRO A 109 3.40 13.24 -28.28
C PRO A 109 2.01 12.58 -28.41
N LYS A 110 1.97 11.37 -28.94
CA LYS A 110 0.71 10.60 -28.92
C LYS A 110 0.23 10.46 -27.49
N LYS A 111 -1.08 10.38 -27.26
CA LYS A 111 -1.70 10.24 -25.93
C LYS A 111 -1.07 9.09 -25.12
N GLN A 112 -0.68 8.00 -25.78
CA GLN A 112 0.01 6.86 -25.17
C GLN A 112 1.36 7.29 -24.56
N ASP A 113 2.16 8.03 -25.32
CA ASP A 113 3.50 8.47 -24.86
C ASP A 113 3.40 9.40 -23.64
N ALA A 114 2.33 10.20 -23.53
CA ALA A 114 2.09 11.08 -22.39
C ALA A 114 1.76 10.28 -21.09
N ILE A 115 1.10 9.12 -21.23
CA ILE A 115 0.77 8.26 -20.10
C ILE A 115 2.01 7.45 -19.66
N ASP A 116 2.81 6.99 -20.62
CA ASP A 116 4.07 6.29 -20.31
C ASP A 116 5.05 7.20 -19.55
N VAL A 117 5.03 8.51 -19.82
CA VAL A 117 5.80 9.51 -19.07
C VAL A 117 5.33 9.65 -17.62
N PHE A 118 4.03 9.42 -17.34
CA PHE A 118 3.49 9.51 -15.98
C PHE A 118 4.17 8.55 -15.00
N PHE A 119 4.53 7.35 -15.45
CA PHE A 119 5.17 6.32 -14.62
C PHE A 119 6.70 6.38 -14.56
N GLN A 120 7.32 7.37 -15.18
CA GLN A 120 8.78 7.55 -15.12
C GLN A 120 9.26 8.17 -13.81
N ASP A 121 8.37 8.88 -13.11
CA ASP A 121 8.66 9.52 -11.83
C ASP A 121 7.44 9.40 -10.90
N TYR A 122 7.68 9.53 -9.59
CA TYR A 122 6.59 9.71 -8.63
C TYR A 122 5.84 11.01 -8.93
N GLN A 123 4.54 11.02 -8.69
CA GLN A 123 3.67 12.15 -9.06
C GLN A 123 3.03 12.78 -7.82
N PRO A 124 2.99 14.12 -7.71
CA PRO A 124 2.23 14.79 -6.66
C PRO A 124 0.72 14.53 -6.80
N TYR A 125 -0.02 14.65 -5.71
CA TYR A 125 -1.44 14.35 -5.64
C TYR A 125 -2.27 15.05 -6.73
N SER A 126 -2.02 16.33 -6.96
CA SER A 126 -2.72 17.10 -7.99
C SER A 126 -2.53 16.55 -9.41
N VAL A 127 -1.34 16.03 -9.72
CA VAL A 127 -1.03 15.40 -11.02
C VAL A 127 -1.72 14.04 -11.14
N MET A 128 -1.76 13.27 -10.05
CA MET A 128 -2.49 11.99 -10.02
C MET A 128 -3.98 12.17 -10.26
N VAL A 129 -4.60 13.13 -9.59
CA VAL A 129 -6.03 13.46 -9.81
C VAL A 129 -6.28 13.92 -11.24
N ALA A 130 -5.40 14.74 -11.80
CA ALA A 130 -5.50 15.17 -13.21
C ALA A 130 -5.38 13.99 -14.18
N TRP A 131 -4.46 13.06 -13.92
CA TRP A 131 -4.31 11.83 -14.68
C TRP A 131 -5.57 10.95 -14.60
N MET A 132 -6.14 10.74 -13.41
CA MET A 132 -7.39 9.96 -13.25
C MET A 132 -8.55 10.58 -14.02
N ARG A 133 -8.69 11.92 -14.00
CA ARG A 133 -9.70 12.64 -14.80
C ARG A 133 -9.48 12.45 -16.30
N LEU A 134 -8.23 12.47 -16.76
CA LEU A 134 -7.89 12.21 -18.16
C LEU A 134 -8.32 10.80 -18.57
N ILE A 135 -7.98 9.79 -17.78
CA ILE A 135 -8.38 8.40 -18.02
C ILE A 135 -9.90 8.26 -18.06
N ASP A 136 -10.61 8.80 -17.07
CA ASP A 136 -12.07 8.81 -17.05
C ASP A 136 -12.65 9.44 -18.33
N SER A 137 -12.13 10.60 -18.75
CA SER A 137 -12.60 11.28 -19.96
C SER A 137 -12.37 10.49 -21.25
N MET A 138 -11.30 9.70 -21.31
CA MET A 138 -10.96 8.87 -22.48
C MET A 138 -11.87 7.64 -22.63
N PHE A 139 -12.30 7.05 -21.51
CA PHE A 139 -13.00 5.75 -21.52
C PHE A 139 -14.44 5.80 -21.03
N ARG A 140 -14.90 6.91 -20.46
CA ARG A 140 -16.27 7.09 -19.97
C ARG A 140 -17.32 6.81 -21.06
N GLY A 141 -17.10 7.29 -22.28
CA GLY A 141 -18.04 7.10 -23.40
C GLY A 141 -18.23 5.62 -23.79
N ARG A 142 -17.33 4.73 -23.41
CA ARG A 142 -17.42 3.28 -23.59
C ARG A 142 -18.01 2.56 -22.37
N GLY A 143 -18.27 3.26 -21.26
CA GLY A 143 -18.73 2.66 -20.01
C GLY A 143 -17.71 1.77 -19.30
N LEU A 144 -16.43 1.82 -19.69
CA LEU A 144 -15.38 0.92 -19.20
C LEU A 144 -14.69 1.42 -17.95
N VAL A 145 -14.58 2.74 -17.80
CA VAL A 145 -13.90 3.40 -16.68
C VAL A 145 -14.77 4.54 -16.17
N GLN A 146 -14.82 4.65 -14.85
CA GLN A 146 -15.49 5.74 -14.16
C GLN A 146 -14.65 6.22 -13.00
N MET A 147 -14.35 7.51 -12.96
CA MET A 147 -13.80 8.13 -11.75
C MET A 147 -14.95 8.37 -10.77
N ILE A 148 -14.79 7.84 -9.56
CA ILE A 148 -15.73 7.97 -8.45
C ILE A 148 -15.06 8.66 -7.26
N SER A 149 -15.82 9.18 -6.32
CA SER A 149 -15.33 9.70 -5.04
C SER A 149 -15.65 8.71 -3.93
N ILE A 150 -14.64 8.35 -3.15
CA ILE A 150 -14.80 7.55 -1.93
C ILE A 150 -15.30 8.44 -0.77
N GLY A 151 -14.90 9.71 -0.78
CA GLY A 151 -15.26 10.70 0.23
C GLY A 151 -14.29 11.86 0.22
N LYS A 152 -14.20 12.53 1.37
CA LYS A 152 -13.29 13.66 1.60
C LYS A 152 -12.35 13.38 2.77
N SER A 153 -11.10 13.82 2.64
CA SER A 153 -10.14 13.82 3.72
C SER A 153 -10.46 14.86 4.80
N TYR A 154 -9.73 14.83 5.88
CA TYR A 154 -9.86 15.80 6.97
C TYR A 154 -9.65 17.25 6.52
N GLU A 155 -8.69 17.53 5.63
CA GLU A 155 -8.45 18.87 5.05
C GLU A 155 -9.37 19.17 3.84
N GLY A 156 -10.31 18.29 3.51
CA GLY A 156 -11.34 18.51 2.49
C GLY A 156 -10.93 18.11 1.07
N ARG A 157 -9.80 17.42 0.87
CA ARG A 157 -9.41 16.86 -0.43
C ARG A 157 -10.31 15.70 -0.80
N ASP A 158 -10.61 15.52 -2.08
CA ASP A 158 -11.32 14.32 -2.56
C ASP A 158 -10.45 13.07 -2.34
N ILE A 159 -11.09 11.92 -2.13
CA ILE A 159 -10.44 10.60 -2.19
C ILE A 159 -10.95 9.93 -3.47
N PRO A 160 -10.29 10.14 -4.61
CA PRO A 160 -10.77 9.62 -5.88
C PRO A 160 -10.39 8.16 -6.07
N ALA A 161 -11.25 7.43 -6.80
CA ALA A 161 -10.97 6.08 -7.27
C ALA A 161 -11.32 5.93 -8.76
N LEU A 162 -10.67 4.98 -9.44
CA LEU A 162 -11.06 4.52 -10.77
C LEU A 162 -11.78 3.18 -10.63
N ARG A 163 -13.04 3.13 -11.05
CA ARG A 163 -13.80 1.89 -11.21
C ARG A 163 -13.65 1.43 -12.66
N VAL A 164 -13.13 0.24 -12.86
CA VAL A 164 -12.85 -0.37 -14.15
C VAL A 164 -13.65 -1.66 -14.27
N GLY A 165 -14.43 -1.80 -15.36
CA GLY A 165 -15.21 -3.01 -15.61
C GLY A 165 -15.95 -2.93 -16.94
N ILE A 166 -16.22 -4.07 -17.56
CA ILE A 166 -17.01 -4.19 -18.77
C ILE A 166 -18.45 -4.47 -18.35
N ARG A 167 -19.36 -3.51 -18.62
CA ARG A 167 -20.77 -3.66 -18.29
C ARG A 167 -21.51 -4.37 -19.40
N PRO A 168 -22.39 -5.34 -19.08
CA PRO A 168 -23.29 -5.90 -20.06
C PRO A 168 -24.20 -4.82 -20.65
N SER A 169 -24.72 -5.04 -21.87
CA SER A 169 -25.73 -4.15 -22.46
C SER A 169 -26.95 -4.02 -21.55
N GLU A 170 -27.70 -2.90 -21.66
CA GLU A 170 -28.89 -2.57 -20.85
C GLU A 170 -29.97 -3.66 -20.81
N ASP A 171 -29.97 -4.56 -21.80
CA ASP A 171 -30.92 -5.69 -21.92
C ASP A 171 -30.61 -6.89 -21.01
N THR A 172 -29.51 -6.89 -20.29
CA THR A 172 -29.13 -8.00 -19.39
C THR A 172 -29.61 -7.69 -17.97
N PRO A 173 -30.34 -8.62 -17.28
CA PRO A 173 -30.74 -8.39 -15.89
C PRO A 173 -29.55 -8.00 -15.04
N SER A 174 -29.67 -6.95 -14.26
CA SER A 174 -28.59 -6.43 -13.44
C SER A 174 -28.16 -7.51 -12.43
N ARG A 175 -27.11 -8.24 -12.77
CA ARG A 175 -26.44 -9.16 -11.84
C ARG A 175 -25.76 -8.29 -10.77
N ARG A 176 -25.84 -8.72 -9.51
CA ARG A 176 -25.02 -8.11 -8.43
C ARG A 176 -23.58 -8.08 -8.89
N ARG A 177 -22.96 -6.88 -8.86
CA ARG A 177 -21.56 -6.74 -9.26
C ARG A 177 -20.65 -7.23 -8.15
N GLU A 178 -19.74 -8.09 -8.50
CA GLU A 178 -18.65 -8.50 -7.62
C GLU A 178 -17.51 -7.50 -7.77
N VAL A 179 -16.94 -7.08 -6.64
CA VAL A 179 -15.95 -6.01 -6.58
C VAL A 179 -14.62 -6.54 -6.04
N VAL A 180 -13.56 -6.27 -6.77
CA VAL A 180 -12.19 -6.39 -6.29
C VAL A 180 -11.68 -4.99 -5.98
N LEU A 181 -11.15 -4.79 -4.78
CA LEU A 181 -10.69 -3.52 -4.29
C LEU A 181 -9.16 -3.49 -4.23
N VAL A 182 -8.55 -2.39 -4.66
CA VAL A 182 -7.09 -2.19 -4.61
C VAL A 182 -6.82 -0.81 -4.03
N THR A 183 -6.14 -0.78 -2.89
CA THR A 183 -5.77 0.46 -2.20
C THR A 183 -4.27 0.66 -2.17
N GLY A 184 -3.86 1.92 -2.08
CA GLY A 184 -2.50 2.33 -1.80
C GLY A 184 -2.48 3.68 -1.10
N GLY A 185 -1.32 4.08 -0.61
CA GLY A 185 -1.15 5.38 0.01
C GLY A 185 -2.00 5.60 1.27
N ILE A 186 -2.32 4.53 2.02
CA ILE A 186 -2.87 4.61 3.37
C ILE A 186 -1.80 5.23 4.29
N HIS A 187 -0.54 4.82 4.13
CA HIS A 187 0.61 5.48 4.71
C HIS A 187 1.26 6.42 3.69
N ALA A 188 1.34 7.68 4.04
CA ALA A 188 1.68 8.75 3.10
C ALA A 188 3.07 8.64 2.47
N ARG A 189 4.06 8.13 3.21
CA ARG A 189 5.47 7.99 2.76
C ARG A 189 5.70 6.87 1.76
N GLU A 190 4.75 5.98 1.56
CA GLU A 190 4.86 4.77 0.74
C GLU A 190 4.50 5.06 -0.73
N TRP A 191 5.30 5.91 -1.38
CA TRP A 191 5.00 6.40 -2.73
C TRP A 191 4.94 5.31 -3.79
N ILE A 192 5.68 4.22 -3.61
CA ILE A 192 5.64 3.09 -4.55
C ILE A 192 4.28 2.40 -4.56
N ALA A 193 3.59 2.29 -3.41
CA ALA A 193 2.25 1.73 -3.33
C ALA A 193 1.26 2.54 -4.17
N THR A 194 1.27 3.86 -4.01
CA THR A 194 0.46 4.81 -4.78
C THR A 194 0.69 4.69 -6.29
N SER A 195 1.96 4.64 -6.70
CA SER A 195 2.32 4.52 -8.12
C SER A 195 1.94 3.16 -8.69
N SER A 196 2.10 2.08 -7.90
CA SER A 196 1.74 0.72 -8.33
C SER A 196 0.23 0.55 -8.54
N VAL A 197 -0.63 1.09 -7.65
CA VAL A 197 -2.09 1.09 -7.87
C VAL A 197 -2.45 1.78 -9.18
N SER A 198 -1.84 2.95 -9.45
CA SER A 198 -2.08 3.69 -10.70
C SER A 198 -1.60 2.92 -11.92
N TYR A 199 -0.43 2.29 -11.84
CA TYR A 199 0.13 1.48 -12.92
C TYR A 199 -0.74 0.25 -13.24
N VAL A 200 -1.20 -0.44 -12.21
CA VAL A 200 -2.09 -1.62 -12.38
C VAL A 200 -3.42 -1.21 -12.99
N ALA A 201 -4.03 -0.12 -12.52
CA ALA A 201 -5.25 0.42 -13.12
C ALA A 201 -5.07 0.69 -14.61
N TRP A 202 -3.97 1.35 -14.98
CA TRP A 202 -3.65 1.61 -16.39
C TRP A 202 -3.40 0.32 -17.18
N SER A 203 -2.70 -0.65 -16.60
CA SER A 203 -2.40 -1.94 -17.26
C SER A 203 -3.67 -2.73 -17.57
N PHE A 204 -4.65 -2.76 -16.66
CA PHE A 204 -5.98 -3.33 -16.93
C PHE A 204 -6.69 -2.60 -18.06
N ILE A 205 -6.77 -1.27 -18.00
CA ILE A 205 -7.48 -0.43 -18.98
C ILE A 205 -6.89 -0.58 -20.38
N GLN A 206 -5.56 -0.55 -20.52
CA GLN A 206 -4.92 -0.68 -21.83
C GLN A 206 -4.99 -2.08 -22.41
N SER A 207 -5.26 -3.10 -21.59
CA SER A 207 -5.38 -4.51 -21.99
C SER A 207 -6.80 -4.89 -22.43
N ILE A 208 -7.79 -4.01 -22.24
CA ILE A 208 -9.16 -4.21 -22.73
C ILE A 208 -9.13 -4.37 -24.26
N ASP A 209 -9.89 -5.34 -24.78
CA ASP A 209 -9.95 -5.77 -26.18
C ASP A 209 -8.64 -6.39 -26.72
N LYS A 210 -7.59 -6.53 -25.90
CA LYS A 210 -6.31 -7.11 -26.34
C LYS A 210 -5.97 -8.43 -25.63
N ASP A 211 -6.34 -8.54 -24.34
CA ASP A 211 -6.08 -9.74 -23.53
C ASP A 211 -7.44 -10.40 -23.16
N PRO A 212 -7.74 -11.60 -23.70
CA PRO A 212 -9.00 -12.28 -23.41
C PRO A 212 -9.24 -12.57 -21.93
N MET A 213 -8.16 -12.82 -21.14
CA MET A 213 -8.28 -13.05 -19.71
C MET A 213 -8.68 -11.77 -18.98
N ILE A 214 -8.10 -10.62 -19.34
CA ILE A 214 -8.48 -9.33 -18.77
C ILE A 214 -9.93 -9.00 -19.10
N ASN A 215 -10.38 -9.25 -20.34
CA ASN A 215 -11.77 -9.03 -20.69
C ASN A 215 -12.71 -9.88 -19.83
N LYS A 216 -12.40 -11.17 -19.68
CA LYS A 216 -13.17 -12.11 -18.86
C LYS A 216 -13.25 -11.64 -17.39
N ILE A 217 -12.13 -11.21 -16.81
CA ILE A 217 -12.08 -10.65 -15.44
C ILE A 217 -12.98 -9.41 -15.34
N LEU A 218 -12.87 -8.47 -16.29
CA LEU A 218 -13.61 -7.21 -16.25
C LEU A 218 -15.11 -7.36 -16.61
N GLU A 219 -15.50 -8.41 -17.32
CA GLU A 219 -16.89 -8.80 -17.52
C GLU A 219 -17.54 -9.32 -16.23
N ARG A 220 -16.74 -9.98 -15.38
CA ARG A 220 -17.17 -10.55 -14.11
C ARG A 220 -17.14 -9.55 -12.97
N PHE A 221 -16.04 -8.81 -12.82
CA PHE A 221 -15.74 -7.93 -11.70
C PHE A 221 -15.71 -6.47 -12.10
N ASP A 222 -16.13 -5.60 -11.18
CA ASP A 222 -15.66 -4.23 -11.14
C ASP A 222 -14.39 -4.21 -10.29
N ILE A 223 -13.30 -3.64 -10.82
CA ILE A 223 -12.09 -3.41 -10.02
C ILE A 223 -12.07 -1.92 -9.64
N VAL A 224 -11.97 -1.65 -8.34
CA VAL A 224 -11.92 -0.28 -7.82
C VAL A 224 -10.51 0.01 -7.33
N PHE A 225 -9.84 0.93 -7.98
CA PHE A 225 -8.48 1.35 -7.68
C PHE A 225 -8.49 2.68 -6.92
N ILE A 226 -7.96 2.70 -5.69
CA ILE A 226 -7.80 3.88 -4.85
C ILE A 226 -6.30 4.14 -4.66
N PRO A 227 -5.65 4.95 -5.52
CA PRO A 227 -4.19 5.13 -5.44
C PRO A 227 -3.72 5.83 -4.17
N VAL A 228 -4.54 6.74 -3.62
CA VAL A 228 -4.18 7.54 -2.44
C VAL A 228 -5.36 7.61 -1.48
N LEU A 229 -5.36 6.74 -0.46
CA LEU A 229 -6.39 6.76 0.57
C LEU A 229 -6.18 7.89 1.59
N ASN A 230 -4.93 8.34 1.77
CA ASN A 230 -4.52 9.43 2.67
C ASN A 230 -4.01 10.64 1.87
N PRO A 231 -4.89 11.41 1.20
CA PRO A 231 -4.42 12.51 0.33
C PRO A 231 -3.78 13.66 1.10
N ASP A 232 -4.19 13.93 2.35
CA ASP A 232 -3.62 14.99 3.15
C ASP A 232 -2.19 14.66 3.60
N GLY A 233 -1.97 13.43 4.07
CA GLY A 233 -0.64 12.94 4.41
C GLY A 233 0.25 12.88 3.17
N TYR A 234 -0.28 12.40 2.04
CA TYR A 234 0.46 12.30 0.79
C TYR A 234 0.94 13.66 0.28
N GLU A 235 0.07 14.68 0.26
CA GLU A 235 0.45 16.05 -0.11
C GLU A 235 1.51 16.60 0.86
N TYR A 236 1.36 16.34 2.16
CA TYR A 236 2.34 16.75 3.17
C TYR A 236 3.73 16.14 2.93
N THR A 237 3.81 14.90 2.39
CA THR A 237 5.11 14.30 2.02
C THR A 237 5.78 15.01 0.86
N TRP A 238 5.05 15.68 0.00
CA TRP A 238 5.60 16.46 -1.10
C TRP A 238 6.06 17.84 -0.67
N GLU A 239 5.33 18.47 0.23
CA GLU A 239 5.54 19.87 0.59
C GLU A 239 6.47 20.06 1.80
N VAL A 240 6.34 19.20 2.84
CA VAL A 240 6.92 19.46 4.16
C VAL A 240 7.82 18.33 4.67
N ASP A 241 7.34 17.08 4.73
CA ASP A 241 8.07 15.95 5.32
C ASP A 241 7.90 14.68 4.47
N ARG A 242 8.89 14.36 3.63
CA ARG A 242 8.89 13.19 2.71
C ARG A 242 8.57 11.86 3.43
N LEU A 243 8.91 11.76 4.70
CA LEU A 243 8.77 10.53 5.47
C LEU A 243 7.57 10.52 6.43
N TRP A 244 6.65 11.45 6.25
CA TRP A 244 5.39 11.47 6.99
C TRP A 244 4.54 10.23 6.68
N ARG A 245 4.07 9.51 7.73
CA ARG A 245 3.27 8.27 7.62
C ARG A 245 1.77 8.53 7.73
N LYS A 246 1.35 9.20 8.82
CA LYS A 246 -0.03 9.29 9.30
C LYS A 246 -0.92 10.25 8.48
N SER A 247 -2.22 10.35 8.81
CA SER A 247 -3.10 11.41 8.30
C SER A 247 -2.65 12.80 8.80
N ARG A 248 -3.39 13.86 8.43
CA ARG A 248 -3.10 15.22 8.93
C ARG A 248 -4.13 15.72 9.93
N GLN A 249 -5.04 14.87 10.36
CA GLN A 249 -6.06 15.21 11.34
C GLN A 249 -5.42 15.56 12.69
N ARG A 250 -5.97 16.56 13.36
CA ARG A 250 -5.53 16.97 14.70
C ARG A 250 -5.89 15.91 15.74
N THR A 251 -4.97 15.67 16.66
CA THR A 251 -5.20 14.82 17.83
C THR A 251 -5.47 15.68 19.07
N LYS A 252 -5.74 15.03 20.20
CA LYS A 252 -5.85 15.69 21.51
C LYS A 252 -4.54 16.37 21.95
N MET A 253 -3.40 16.03 21.35
CA MET A 253 -2.10 16.67 21.61
C MET A 253 -1.72 17.56 20.42
N ALA A 254 -1.65 18.88 20.65
CA ALA A 254 -1.44 19.85 19.58
C ALA A 254 -0.12 19.68 18.79
N TYR A 255 0.89 19.09 19.40
CA TYR A 255 2.21 18.85 18.79
C TYR A 255 2.37 17.46 18.16
N CYS A 256 1.38 16.56 18.34
CA CYS A 256 1.35 15.24 17.71
C CYS A 256 0.12 15.13 16.83
N GLN A 257 0.30 15.25 15.52
CA GLN A 257 -0.78 15.21 14.54
C GLN A 257 -0.84 13.86 13.85
N GLY A 258 -2.03 13.55 13.35
CA GLY A 258 -2.27 12.43 12.46
C GLY A 258 -2.63 11.13 13.20
N PHE A 259 -3.44 10.34 12.49
CA PHE A 259 -3.83 9.00 12.87
C PHE A 259 -3.20 8.02 11.90
N ASP A 260 -2.81 6.87 12.39
CA ASP A 260 -2.48 5.73 11.54
C ASP A 260 -3.78 5.12 11.02
N LEU A 261 -4.06 5.32 9.74
CA LEU A 261 -5.31 4.90 9.14
C LEU A 261 -5.48 3.37 9.15
N ASP A 262 -4.37 2.62 9.05
CA ASP A 262 -4.39 1.15 9.07
C ASP A 262 -4.63 0.57 10.48
N HIS A 263 -4.80 1.43 11.48
CA HIS A 263 -5.20 1.05 12.84
C HIS A 263 -6.47 1.77 13.31
N SER A 264 -7.26 2.32 12.37
CA SER A 264 -8.44 3.13 12.66
C SER A 264 -9.78 2.45 12.37
N PHE A 265 -9.78 1.20 11.86
CA PHE A 265 -11.01 0.45 11.54
C PHE A 265 -11.57 -0.28 12.77
N SER A 266 -12.86 -0.70 12.69
CA SER A 266 -13.57 -1.24 13.86
C SER A 266 -13.23 -2.67 14.23
N TYR A 267 -12.80 -3.50 13.26
CA TYR A 267 -12.63 -4.92 13.53
C TYR A 267 -11.49 -5.17 14.51
N LYS A 268 -11.84 -5.80 15.66
CA LYS A 268 -10.88 -6.03 16.76
C LYS A 268 -10.05 -4.80 17.15
N TRP A 269 -10.62 -3.61 16.94
CA TRP A 269 -10.00 -2.38 17.40
C TRP A 269 -9.81 -2.44 18.91
N ASP A 270 -8.56 -2.38 19.34
CA ASP A 270 -8.22 -2.65 20.72
C ASP A 270 -8.54 -1.47 21.63
N SER A 271 -9.44 -1.74 22.54
CA SER A 271 -9.68 -0.90 23.69
C SER A 271 -8.46 -0.90 24.64
N VAL A 272 -8.17 0.25 25.18
CA VAL A 272 -7.45 0.56 26.43
C VAL A 272 -6.06 -0.02 26.65
N GLU A 273 -5.78 -1.30 26.41
CA GLU A 273 -4.50 -1.91 26.78
C GLU A 273 -3.36 -1.64 25.77
N HIS A 274 -3.73 -1.26 24.55
CA HIS A 274 -2.77 -1.03 23.44
C HIS A 274 -2.92 0.35 22.79
N GLN A 275 -3.61 1.30 23.43
CA GLN A 275 -3.66 2.67 22.96
C GLN A 275 -2.25 3.26 22.92
N THR A 276 -1.81 3.56 21.73
CA THR A 276 -0.55 4.29 21.56
C THR A 276 -0.76 5.74 21.90
N GLU A 277 0.30 6.37 22.35
CA GLU A 277 0.32 7.84 22.52
C GLU A 277 0.13 8.51 21.15
N PRO A 278 -0.58 9.66 21.07
CA PRO A 278 -0.79 10.39 19.82
C PRO A 278 0.49 10.68 19.02
N CYS A 279 1.64 10.71 19.68
CA CYS A 279 2.95 10.89 19.05
C CYS A 279 3.50 9.61 18.40
N SER A 280 2.90 8.45 18.65
CA SER A 280 3.30 7.20 18.00
C SER A 280 2.96 7.22 16.52
N GLU A 281 3.81 6.59 15.70
CA GLU A 281 3.55 6.38 14.28
C GLU A 281 2.37 5.42 14.03
N SER A 282 2.03 4.57 15.02
CA SER A 282 0.91 3.62 14.97
C SER A 282 -0.33 4.06 15.76
N TYR A 283 -0.50 5.35 16.03
CA TYR A 283 -1.67 5.86 16.74
C TYR A 283 -2.92 5.84 15.86
N GLY A 284 -3.82 4.88 16.11
CA GLY A 284 -5.08 4.70 15.37
C GLY A 284 -6.27 5.53 15.85
N GLY A 285 -6.13 6.23 16.98
CA GLY A 285 -7.20 7.01 17.59
C GLY A 285 -7.58 6.56 18.98
N ASP A 286 -8.56 7.25 19.58
CA ASP A 286 -9.16 6.91 20.88
C ASP A 286 -10.44 6.06 20.71
N GLU A 287 -10.97 5.96 19.49
CA GLU A 287 -12.13 5.14 19.08
C GLU A 287 -12.04 4.73 17.62
N PRO A 288 -12.72 3.63 17.22
CA PRO A 288 -12.73 3.19 15.82
C PRO A 288 -13.33 4.27 14.92
N PHE A 289 -12.78 4.38 13.70
CA PHE A 289 -13.23 5.36 12.70
C PHE A 289 -13.10 6.83 13.11
N GLN A 290 -12.29 7.14 14.13
CA GLN A 290 -12.01 8.53 14.49
C GLN A 290 -11.24 9.26 13.37
N ALA A 291 -10.43 8.53 12.62
CA ALA A 291 -9.76 9.06 11.42
C ALA A 291 -10.78 9.23 10.28
N VAL A 292 -10.88 10.46 9.76
CA VAL A 292 -11.89 10.84 8.75
C VAL A 292 -11.76 9.98 7.50
N GLU A 293 -10.57 9.75 6.99
CA GLU A 293 -10.31 8.99 5.76
C GLU A 293 -10.73 7.53 5.91
N ALA A 294 -10.43 6.89 7.04
CA ALA A 294 -10.85 5.52 7.33
C ALA A 294 -12.38 5.42 7.46
N ALA A 295 -13.03 6.40 8.12
CA ALA A 295 -14.48 6.48 8.22
C ALA A 295 -15.14 6.61 6.84
N GLN A 296 -14.65 7.53 6.00
CA GLN A 296 -15.17 7.76 4.64
C GLN A 296 -15.04 6.51 3.76
N PHE A 297 -13.91 5.83 3.84
CA PHE A 297 -13.68 4.59 3.11
C PHE A 297 -14.63 3.47 3.56
N ALA A 298 -14.78 3.28 4.86
CA ALA A 298 -15.69 2.27 5.41
C ALA A 298 -17.17 2.59 5.08
N ASP A 299 -17.58 3.86 5.17
CA ASP A 299 -18.94 4.30 4.83
C ASP A 299 -19.23 4.07 3.34
N TRP A 300 -18.30 4.43 2.46
CA TRP A 300 -18.43 4.15 1.04
C TRP A 300 -18.60 2.65 0.77
N ALA A 301 -17.75 1.82 1.38
CA ALA A 301 -17.79 0.36 1.16
C ALA A 301 -19.10 -0.27 1.68
N ARG A 302 -19.59 0.17 2.85
CA ARG A 302 -20.89 -0.25 3.38
C ARG A 302 -22.05 0.17 2.49
N ASN A 303 -22.00 1.39 1.94
CA ASN A 303 -23.02 1.85 0.99
C ASN A 303 -22.99 1.03 -0.31
N GLU A 304 -21.83 0.74 -0.88
CA GLU A 304 -21.72 -0.15 -2.04
C GLU A 304 -22.38 -1.52 -1.77
N THR A 305 -22.12 -2.10 -0.59
CA THR A 305 -22.76 -3.37 -0.17
C THR A 305 -24.26 -3.22 -0.05
N ALA A 306 -24.76 -2.14 0.52
CA ALA A 306 -26.20 -1.87 0.65
C ALA A 306 -26.88 -1.71 -0.71
N TYR A 307 -26.18 -1.17 -1.70
CA TYR A 307 -26.66 -1.07 -3.11
C TYR A 307 -26.46 -2.36 -3.92
N GLY A 308 -26.01 -3.44 -3.29
CA GLY A 308 -25.94 -4.78 -3.87
C GLY A 308 -24.61 -5.17 -4.47
N SER A 309 -23.54 -4.39 -4.31
CA SER A 309 -22.19 -4.83 -4.61
C SER A 309 -21.74 -5.89 -3.60
N LYS A 310 -20.93 -6.87 -4.06
CA LYS A 310 -20.30 -7.88 -3.21
C LYS A 310 -18.79 -7.77 -3.33
N PHE A 311 -18.12 -7.42 -2.25
CA PHE A 311 -16.66 -7.46 -2.22
C PHE A 311 -16.20 -8.92 -2.18
N VAL A 312 -15.28 -9.29 -3.05
CA VAL A 312 -14.74 -10.66 -3.17
C VAL A 312 -13.24 -10.72 -2.97
N GLY A 313 -12.52 -9.63 -3.27
CA GLY A 313 -11.07 -9.52 -3.14
C GLY A 313 -10.64 -8.13 -2.71
N TYR A 314 -9.54 -8.08 -1.99
CA TYR A 314 -8.90 -6.84 -1.53
C TYR A 314 -7.38 -6.98 -1.56
N LEU A 315 -6.72 -6.05 -2.21
CA LEU A 315 -5.27 -5.88 -2.17
C LEU A 315 -4.93 -4.52 -1.58
N ASP A 316 -4.30 -4.51 -0.42
CA ASP A 316 -3.78 -3.31 0.22
C ASP A 316 -2.28 -3.21 -0.01
N LEU A 317 -1.88 -2.23 -0.82
CA LEU A 317 -0.49 -2.07 -1.21
C LEU A 317 0.23 -1.13 -0.26
N HIS A 318 1.30 -1.66 0.31
CA HIS A 318 2.22 -1.00 1.24
C HIS A 318 3.65 -1.04 0.72
N SER A 319 4.58 -0.45 1.42
CA SER A 319 6.00 -0.71 1.33
C SER A 319 6.61 -0.64 2.73
N TYR A 320 7.74 -1.29 2.94
CA TYR A 320 8.53 -2.17 2.08
C TYR A 320 8.65 -3.56 2.71
N SER A 321 9.45 -4.44 2.21
CA SER A 321 9.93 -5.74 2.68
C SER A 321 9.55 -6.95 1.82
N GLN A 322 8.85 -6.75 0.68
CA GLN A 322 8.52 -7.81 -0.27
C GLN A 322 7.79 -8.98 0.38
N GLN A 323 6.60 -8.71 0.91
CA GLN A 323 5.76 -9.69 1.59
C GLN A 323 4.34 -9.69 1.04
N VAL A 324 3.73 -10.87 0.99
CA VAL A 324 2.28 -11.06 0.79
C VAL A 324 1.72 -11.58 2.11
N LEU A 325 0.93 -10.76 2.77
CA LEU A 325 0.41 -11.01 4.10
C LEU A 325 -1.07 -11.38 4.05
N VAL A 326 -1.43 -12.48 4.72
CA VAL A 326 -2.81 -12.92 4.87
C VAL A 326 -3.40 -12.44 6.20
N PRO A 327 -4.73 -12.24 6.34
CA PRO A 327 -5.37 -12.01 7.63
C PRO A 327 -5.04 -13.13 8.63
N TYR A 328 -5.02 -12.88 9.92
CA TYR A 328 -5.35 -11.63 10.58
C TYR A 328 -4.10 -10.86 11.01
N SER A 329 -4.23 -9.54 11.15
CA SER A 329 -3.17 -8.69 11.71
C SER A 329 -3.29 -8.56 13.24
N PHE A 330 -4.51 -8.68 13.80
CA PHE A 330 -4.76 -8.44 15.22
C PHE A 330 -4.23 -9.55 16.14
N SER A 331 -4.04 -10.76 15.65
CA SER A 331 -3.60 -11.90 16.48
C SER A 331 -2.95 -13.00 15.63
N CYS A 332 -1.84 -13.55 16.13
CA CYS A 332 -1.20 -14.73 15.54
C CYS A 332 -1.74 -16.07 16.10
N ASP A 333 -2.68 -16.01 17.05
CA ASP A 333 -3.28 -17.20 17.67
C ASP A 333 -4.65 -17.55 17.07
N VAL A 334 -5.13 -16.74 16.11
CA VAL A 334 -6.45 -16.89 15.49
C VAL A 334 -6.30 -16.93 13.98
N ASP A 335 -6.60 -18.08 13.40
CA ASP A 335 -6.60 -18.24 11.95
C ASP A 335 -7.96 -17.86 11.33
N PRO A 336 -7.98 -17.27 10.14
CA PRO A 336 -9.21 -17.09 9.37
C PRO A 336 -9.79 -18.45 8.94
N PRO A 337 -11.11 -18.56 8.79
CA PRO A 337 -11.77 -19.84 8.47
C PRO A 337 -11.30 -20.52 7.18
N ASN A 338 -10.76 -19.75 6.23
CA ASN A 338 -10.24 -20.22 4.93
C ASN A 338 -8.72 -20.05 4.81
N MET A 339 -7.97 -20.19 5.91
CA MET A 339 -6.52 -19.94 5.97
C MET A 339 -5.73 -20.70 4.90
N GLU A 340 -5.97 -22.01 4.75
CA GLU A 340 -5.29 -22.84 3.75
C GLU A 340 -5.45 -22.28 2.33
N ASN A 341 -6.65 -21.82 2.00
CA ASN A 341 -6.97 -21.25 0.71
C ASN A 341 -6.32 -19.86 0.53
N LEU A 342 -6.31 -19.03 1.59
CA LEU A 342 -5.61 -17.75 1.58
C LEU A 342 -4.12 -17.91 1.36
N GLU A 343 -3.48 -18.86 2.03
CA GLU A 343 -2.05 -19.15 1.87
C GLU A 343 -1.73 -19.69 0.47
N GLU A 344 -2.56 -20.60 -0.07
CA GLU A 344 -2.38 -21.11 -1.42
C GLU A 344 -2.40 -19.96 -2.45
N VAL A 345 -3.39 -19.09 -2.35
CA VAL A 345 -3.49 -17.93 -3.26
C VAL A 345 -2.33 -16.96 -3.04
N ALA A 346 -1.95 -16.66 -1.78
CA ALA A 346 -0.82 -15.79 -1.47
C ALA A 346 0.51 -16.30 -2.08
N MET A 347 0.76 -17.62 -1.97
CA MET A 347 1.94 -18.24 -2.59
C MET A 347 1.92 -18.10 -4.12
N ASN A 348 0.76 -18.20 -4.73
CA ASN A 348 0.63 -18.02 -6.18
C ASN A 348 0.75 -16.54 -6.58
N LEU A 349 0.23 -15.58 -5.77
CA LEU A 349 0.48 -14.15 -5.98
C LEU A 349 1.99 -13.87 -5.99
N ALA A 350 2.70 -14.31 -4.94
CA ALA A 350 4.16 -14.16 -4.82
C ALA A 350 4.90 -14.82 -6.00
N LYS A 351 4.45 -16.00 -6.45
CA LYS A 351 5.01 -16.69 -7.63
C LYS A 351 4.82 -15.87 -8.91
N HIS A 352 3.65 -15.27 -9.16
CA HIS A 352 3.41 -14.48 -10.36
C HIS A 352 4.18 -13.18 -10.35
N MET A 353 4.35 -12.55 -9.17
CA MET A 353 5.24 -11.40 -8.99
C MET A 353 6.68 -11.77 -9.34
N ARG A 354 7.18 -12.90 -8.81
CA ARG A 354 8.52 -13.39 -9.12
C ARG A 354 8.73 -13.71 -10.59
N LEU A 355 7.75 -14.32 -11.25
CA LEU A 355 7.84 -14.64 -12.69
C LEU A 355 7.91 -13.40 -13.57
N SER A 356 7.41 -12.26 -13.10
CA SER A 356 7.47 -11.00 -13.82
C SER A 356 8.89 -10.42 -13.88
N ASN A 357 9.54 -10.23 -12.74
CA ASN A 357 10.81 -9.50 -12.66
C ASN A 357 11.89 -10.17 -11.80
N GLY A 358 11.65 -11.38 -11.30
CA GLY A 358 12.62 -12.17 -10.53
C GLY A 358 12.64 -11.88 -9.02
N GLU A 359 11.92 -10.86 -8.55
CA GLU A 359 11.88 -10.50 -7.14
C GLU A 359 11.13 -11.54 -6.29
N VAL A 360 11.64 -11.82 -5.13
CA VAL A 360 11.09 -12.83 -4.23
C VAL A 360 10.27 -12.17 -3.14
N TYR A 361 8.99 -12.52 -3.10
CA TYR A 361 8.07 -12.13 -2.04
C TYR A 361 7.84 -13.30 -1.10
N THR A 362 7.94 -13.05 0.21
CA THR A 362 7.61 -14.05 1.24
C THR A 362 6.13 -14.01 1.58
N VAL A 363 5.57 -15.14 2.02
CA VAL A 363 4.19 -15.24 2.47
C VAL A 363 4.18 -15.46 3.97
N ALA A 364 3.35 -14.71 4.69
CA ALA A 364 3.18 -14.82 6.13
C ALA A 364 1.77 -14.33 6.55
N SER A 365 1.38 -14.59 7.79
CA SER A 365 0.25 -13.90 8.40
C SER A 365 0.60 -12.42 8.65
N ALA A 366 -0.38 -11.53 8.55
CA ALA A 366 -0.18 -10.10 8.78
C ALA A 366 0.33 -9.82 10.20
N CYS A 367 -0.10 -10.60 11.19
CA CYS A 367 0.45 -10.52 12.54
C CYS A 367 1.92 -10.95 12.60
N GLU A 368 2.35 -11.95 11.82
CA GLU A 368 3.73 -12.43 11.79
C GLU A 368 4.65 -11.51 10.99
N GLY A 369 4.13 -10.84 9.97
CA GLY A 369 4.85 -9.78 9.25
C GLY A 369 5.19 -8.58 10.14
N ALA A 370 4.56 -8.53 11.31
CA ALA A 370 4.76 -7.54 12.36
C ALA A 370 5.45 -8.09 13.63
N VAL A 371 5.63 -9.43 13.75
CA VAL A 371 6.14 -10.10 14.96
C VAL A 371 7.22 -11.09 14.60
N SER A 372 8.35 -11.06 15.32
CA SER A 372 9.38 -12.10 15.19
C SER A 372 8.89 -13.44 15.78
N PRO A 373 9.14 -14.60 15.09
CA PRO A 373 8.80 -15.93 15.61
C PRO A 373 9.41 -16.25 16.97
N ALA A 374 10.47 -15.56 17.36
CA ALA A 374 11.17 -15.76 18.63
C ALA A 374 10.34 -15.29 19.84
N THR A 375 9.25 -14.54 19.64
CA THR A 375 8.53 -13.84 20.72
C THR A 375 7.05 -14.18 20.83
N LYS A 376 6.58 -15.31 20.26
CA LYS A 376 5.17 -15.76 20.43
C LYS A 376 4.64 -15.68 21.89
N SER A 377 5.51 -15.54 22.87
CA SER A 377 5.19 -15.43 24.31
C SER A 377 5.28 -14.00 24.89
N ALA A 378 5.74 -12.99 24.15
CA ALA A 378 6.10 -11.68 24.72
C ALA A 378 5.17 -10.52 24.27
N GLY A 379 4.07 -10.80 23.59
CA GLY A 379 3.14 -9.79 23.04
C GLY A 379 3.66 -9.12 21.76
N PRO A 380 2.76 -8.60 20.95
CA PRO A 380 3.08 -8.08 19.61
C PRO A 380 3.95 -6.82 19.68
N LEU A 381 4.92 -6.74 18.76
CA LEU A 381 5.62 -5.51 18.45
C LEU A 381 4.78 -4.65 17.51
N VAL A 382 4.90 -3.40 17.65
CA VAL A 382 4.43 -2.20 16.94
C VAL A 382 3.26 -2.32 15.93
N GLU A 383 3.05 -3.44 15.23
CA GLU A 383 2.06 -3.53 14.14
C GLU A 383 0.98 -4.63 14.30
N ALA A 384 1.17 -5.69 15.09
CA ALA A 384 0.12 -6.69 15.32
C ALA A 384 -0.95 -6.13 16.25
N ARG A 385 -1.88 -5.38 15.69
CA ARG A 385 -2.97 -4.69 16.41
C ARG A 385 -4.26 -4.81 15.62
N GLY A 386 -5.36 -4.73 16.34
CA GLY A 386 -6.67 -4.58 15.75
C GLY A 386 -6.86 -3.25 15.02
N GLY A 387 -7.92 -3.18 14.27
CA GLY A 387 -8.28 -1.99 13.51
C GLY A 387 -7.61 -1.85 12.14
N SER A 388 -7.00 -2.92 11.60
CA SER A 388 -6.42 -2.87 10.25
C SER A 388 -7.47 -2.89 9.15
N ALA A 389 -7.13 -2.28 8.01
CA ALA A 389 -7.98 -2.28 6.83
C ALA A 389 -8.18 -3.71 6.29
N VAL A 390 -7.12 -4.53 6.24
CA VAL A 390 -7.20 -5.89 5.69
C VAL A 390 -8.14 -6.77 6.50
N ASP A 391 -8.09 -6.70 7.83
CA ASP A 391 -8.97 -7.48 8.71
C ASP A 391 -10.43 -7.01 8.63
N TYR A 392 -10.65 -5.68 8.55
CA TYR A 392 -11.96 -5.09 8.41
C TYR A 392 -12.63 -5.50 7.09
N ILE A 393 -11.94 -5.36 5.98
CA ILE A 393 -12.48 -5.71 4.66
C ILE A 393 -12.71 -7.22 4.53
N TYR A 394 -11.81 -8.03 5.07
CA TYR A 394 -11.96 -9.48 5.09
C TYR A 394 -13.19 -9.90 5.90
N HIS A 395 -13.32 -9.43 7.14
CA HIS A 395 -14.32 -9.90 8.09
C HIS A 395 -15.68 -9.20 7.94
N GLU A 396 -15.70 -7.86 7.93
CA GLU A 396 -16.94 -7.08 7.95
C GLU A 396 -17.59 -6.98 6.56
N LEU A 397 -16.78 -6.92 5.49
CA LEU A 397 -17.30 -6.83 4.12
C LEU A 397 -17.31 -8.18 3.39
N GLY A 398 -16.73 -9.22 3.99
CA GLY A 398 -16.73 -10.58 3.46
C GLY A 398 -15.89 -10.78 2.21
N ALA A 399 -14.86 -9.94 2.01
CA ALA A 399 -13.91 -10.11 0.93
C ALA A 399 -12.91 -11.23 1.27
N HIS A 400 -13.28 -12.47 0.96
CA HIS A 400 -12.55 -13.68 1.39
C HIS A 400 -11.13 -13.81 0.82
N TYR A 401 -10.74 -13.00 -0.18
CA TYR A 401 -9.40 -12.93 -0.76
C TYR A 401 -8.77 -11.57 -0.47
N SER A 402 -8.52 -11.29 0.80
CA SER A 402 -7.91 -10.05 1.26
C SER A 402 -6.44 -10.25 1.60
N TYR A 403 -5.58 -9.37 1.08
CA TYR A 403 -4.13 -9.43 1.25
C TYR A 403 -3.56 -8.03 1.49
N GLN A 404 -2.64 -7.92 2.44
CA GLN A 404 -1.75 -6.77 2.53
C GLN A 404 -0.44 -7.13 1.80
N ILE A 405 -0.01 -6.31 0.85
CA ILE A 405 1.21 -6.57 0.08
C ILE A 405 2.22 -5.48 0.37
N LYS A 406 3.30 -5.83 1.03
CA LYS A 406 4.47 -4.96 1.19
C LYS A 406 5.36 -5.11 -0.04
N LEU A 407 5.44 -4.06 -0.83
CA LEU A 407 6.17 -4.01 -2.10
C LEU A 407 7.68 -3.92 -1.90
N ARG A 408 8.44 -3.71 -3.00
CA ARG A 408 9.89 -3.48 -2.98
C ARG A 408 10.27 -2.35 -2.03
N ASP A 409 11.46 -2.37 -1.46
CA ASP A 409 12.50 -3.39 -1.57
C ASP A 409 12.61 -4.19 -0.26
N THR A 410 13.76 -4.80 0.00
CA THR A 410 14.07 -5.48 1.27
C THR A 410 14.92 -4.60 2.22
N GLY A 411 14.92 -3.28 2.01
CA GLY A 411 15.46 -2.28 2.93
C GLY A 411 16.69 -1.52 2.44
N SER A 412 17.23 -1.81 1.24
CA SER A 412 18.35 -1.01 0.70
C SER A 412 17.96 0.45 0.45
N TYR A 413 16.71 0.67 0.07
CA TYR A 413 16.11 1.99 -0.13
C TYR A 413 14.96 2.26 0.85
N GLY A 414 14.27 1.22 1.31
CA GLY A 414 13.09 1.33 2.16
C GLY A 414 11.98 2.17 1.51
N PHE A 415 11.45 3.17 2.23
CA PHE A 415 10.43 4.08 1.69
C PHE A 415 10.94 5.03 0.58
N LEU A 416 12.25 5.05 0.33
CA LEU A 416 12.90 5.95 -0.63
C LEU A 416 13.30 5.20 -1.91
N LEU A 417 12.47 4.25 -2.34
CA LEU A 417 12.71 3.47 -3.55
C LEU A 417 12.84 4.41 -4.78
N PRO A 418 13.89 4.25 -5.61
CA PRO A 418 14.08 5.06 -6.82
C PRO A 418 12.95 4.91 -7.84
N SER A 419 12.69 5.94 -8.63
CA SER A 419 11.57 5.98 -9.59
C SER A 419 11.67 4.96 -10.73
N ASP A 420 12.87 4.47 -11.06
CA ASP A 420 13.07 3.41 -12.06
C ASP A 420 12.49 2.04 -11.63
N HIS A 421 12.15 1.87 -10.36
CA HIS A 421 11.43 0.72 -9.84
C HIS A 421 9.89 0.82 -9.98
N ILE A 422 9.33 1.95 -10.37
CA ILE A 422 7.86 2.13 -10.46
C ILE A 422 7.25 1.12 -11.43
N ILE A 423 7.76 1.07 -12.65
CA ILE A 423 7.25 0.17 -13.70
C ILE A 423 7.43 -1.30 -13.33
N PRO A 424 8.64 -1.78 -12.96
CA PRO A 424 8.82 -3.18 -12.58
C PRO A 424 7.94 -3.61 -11.40
N THR A 425 7.80 -2.77 -10.37
CA THR A 425 6.94 -3.07 -9.23
C THR A 425 5.46 -3.14 -9.63
N GLY A 426 5.03 -2.20 -10.48
CA GLY A 426 3.67 -2.19 -11.03
C GLY A 426 3.37 -3.43 -11.88
N GLU A 427 4.33 -3.91 -12.68
CA GLU A 427 4.21 -5.15 -13.46
C GLU A 427 4.05 -6.37 -12.56
N GLU A 428 4.79 -6.45 -11.46
CA GLU A 428 4.65 -7.53 -10.47
C GLU A 428 3.23 -7.60 -9.92
N VAL A 429 2.71 -6.45 -9.44
CA VAL A 429 1.35 -6.38 -8.91
C VAL A 429 0.31 -6.67 -9.99
N PHE A 430 0.51 -6.20 -11.22
CA PHE A 430 -0.40 -6.50 -12.33
C PHE A 430 -0.51 -8.00 -12.60
N GLN A 431 0.61 -8.74 -12.62
CA GLN A 431 0.58 -10.19 -12.81
C GLN A 431 -0.07 -10.93 -11.63
N ALA A 432 0.17 -10.47 -10.41
CA ALA A 432 -0.51 -10.99 -9.23
C ALA A 432 -2.03 -10.77 -9.29
N MET A 433 -2.47 -9.57 -9.65
CA MET A 433 -3.89 -9.27 -9.80
C MET A 433 -4.57 -10.03 -10.95
N LYS A 434 -3.87 -10.21 -12.06
CA LYS A 434 -4.38 -11.01 -13.17
C LYS A 434 -4.63 -12.47 -12.73
N TYR A 435 -3.71 -13.04 -11.95
CA TYR A 435 -3.91 -14.35 -11.34
C TYR A 435 -5.09 -14.36 -10.36
N LEU A 436 -5.18 -13.37 -9.45
CA LEU A 436 -6.26 -13.30 -8.47
C LEU A 436 -7.63 -13.23 -9.15
N GLY A 437 -7.77 -12.42 -10.20
CA GLY A 437 -9.02 -12.27 -10.94
C GLY A 437 -9.46 -13.57 -11.61
N ASP A 438 -8.54 -14.30 -12.24
CA ASP A 438 -8.80 -15.62 -12.85
C ASP A 438 -9.18 -16.66 -11.79
N TYR A 439 -8.47 -16.69 -10.66
CA TYR A 439 -8.73 -17.59 -9.55
C TYR A 439 -10.11 -17.34 -8.91
N CYS A 440 -10.46 -16.09 -8.61
CA CYS A 440 -11.76 -15.73 -8.03
C CYS A 440 -12.92 -16.13 -8.94
N GLU A 441 -12.76 -16.01 -10.27
CA GLU A 441 -13.77 -16.46 -11.22
C GLU A 441 -14.00 -17.96 -11.13
N TYR A 442 -12.94 -18.75 -11.17
CA TYR A 442 -13.02 -20.22 -11.13
C TYR A 442 -13.65 -20.74 -9.82
N CYS A 443 -13.26 -20.20 -8.67
CA CYS A 443 -13.81 -20.63 -7.38
C CYS A 443 -15.30 -20.31 -7.23
N LEU A 444 -15.76 -19.17 -7.74
CA LEU A 444 -17.16 -18.80 -7.67
C LEU A 444 -18.06 -19.63 -8.59
N GLU A 445 -17.58 -20.05 -9.75
CA GLU A 445 -18.27 -20.99 -10.62
C GLU A 445 -18.43 -22.37 -9.96
N SER A 446 -17.40 -22.86 -9.30
CA SER A 446 -17.42 -24.16 -8.59
C SER A 446 -18.43 -24.19 -7.46
N ILE A 447 -18.57 -23.10 -6.69
CA ILE A 447 -19.57 -22.97 -5.60
C ILE A 447 -21.00 -22.93 -6.17
N LEU A 448 -21.22 -22.24 -7.30
CA LEU A 448 -22.52 -22.18 -7.96
C LEU A 448 -22.96 -23.54 -8.50
N LEU A 449 -22.04 -24.32 -9.06
CA LEU A 449 -22.32 -25.68 -9.55
C LEU A 449 -22.65 -26.63 -8.41
N LEU A 450 -21.98 -26.53 -7.27
CA LEU A 450 -22.28 -27.34 -6.08
C LEU A 450 -23.65 -26.99 -5.46
N SER A 451 -24.05 -25.72 -5.49
CA SER A 451 -25.36 -25.28 -4.98
C SER A 451 -26.56 -25.59 -5.86
N LEU A 452 -26.34 -25.94 -7.13
CA LEU A 452 -27.38 -26.39 -8.07
C LEU A 452 -27.59 -27.92 -8.02
N HIS A 453 -26.76 -28.66 -7.30
CA HIS A 453 -26.82 -30.12 -7.16
C HIS A 453 -27.26 -30.57 -5.76
N LEU A 454 -27.60 -29.63 -4.88
CA LEU A 454 -28.25 -29.84 -3.59
C LEU A 454 -29.67 -29.28 -3.64
#